data_bf6771e77f2605e0bcdd28ecb38fac7b
#
_entry.id   bf6771e77f2605e0bcdd28ecb38fac7b
#
_cell.length_a   1.000
_cell.length_b   1.000
_cell.length_c   1.000
_cell.angle_alpha   90.00
_cell.angle_beta   90.00
_cell.angle_gamma   90.00
#
_symmetry.space_group_name_H-M   'P 1'
#
loop_
_entity.id
_entity.type
_entity.pdbx_description
1 polymer ?
#
loop_
_entity_poly.entity_id
_entity_poly.type
_entity_poly.pdbx_seq_one_letter_code
_entity_poly.pdbx_strand_id
1 'polypeptide(L)'
;MITTLTTLFATLFDREQLLQQARSLHAIERLKKIHPADSVLALVRSAVGDERPSIATARRQFQALTGYRPEESSFYERLTPGLANLCWKTFLGALSKATHVQRREVARALGLKVRDIRAVDASVVSLPERAAKHLPSTDSRLGGFKITAALSLLEDLLVSAHITDARQHDRKAFGLPKDVEGVLWIHDRGYADHRLFAHIADGKGYFLIRLKSSSQPIVRSIRSGLAQCHLGKHLSRELPVHGVVDLDAEFTVGRNQTRVFRVVGIPVARNKQGRADWIWLATNLPESTPATTVGTFYRLRWMIETLFRALKGIGRFDEVPSGNPAVICAFIGSTLIGLVLSQAICVAMRVERPGSEPSLMRVFALVLSNLSDLAAAFHSHRLEAALEPFVAALWREGVNPNPGRPYARDRHLATVAA
;
A
#
# COMPACT_ATOMS: atom_id res chain seq x y z
N MET A 1 -19.31 -1.61 16.26
CA MET A 1 -18.77 -2.21 15.01
C MET A 1 -19.85 -2.43 13.94
N ILE A 2 -20.99 -3.07 14.23
CA ILE A 2 -22.06 -3.31 13.24
C ILE A 2 -22.48 -2.02 12.52
N THR A 3 -22.87 -0.98 13.25
CA THR A 3 -23.27 0.31 12.68
C THR A 3 -22.17 0.92 11.77
N THR A 4 -20.91 0.83 12.17
CA THR A 4 -19.78 1.31 11.38
C THR A 4 -19.66 0.54 10.07
N LEU A 5 -19.81 -0.78 10.11
CA LEU A 5 -19.74 -1.64 8.92
C LEU A 5 -20.96 -1.42 8.01
N THR A 6 -22.16 -1.28 8.58
CA THR A 6 -23.37 -0.93 7.81
C THR A 6 -23.18 0.37 7.04
N THR A 7 -22.68 1.41 7.71
CA THR A 7 -22.38 2.71 7.08
C THR A 7 -21.32 2.58 5.99
N LEU A 8 -20.27 1.80 6.24
CA LEU A 8 -19.19 1.58 5.27
C LEU A 8 -19.70 0.87 4.01
N PHE A 9 -20.47 -0.20 4.18
CA PHE A 9 -21.12 -0.92 3.07
C PHE A 9 -22.06 -0.03 2.28
N ALA A 10 -22.97 0.68 2.96
CA ALA A 10 -23.91 1.61 2.33
C ALA A 10 -23.18 2.68 1.51
N THR A 11 -22.05 3.17 2.05
CA THR A 11 -21.27 4.21 1.39
C THR A 11 -20.51 3.71 0.16
N LEU A 12 -19.98 2.48 0.20
CA LEU A 12 -19.17 1.91 -0.89
C LEU A 12 -20.02 1.33 -2.02
N PHE A 13 -21.19 0.79 -1.68
CA PHE A 13 -22.02 0.04 -2.61
C PHE A 13 -23.40 0.68 -2.83
N ASP A 14 -23.49 2.00 -2.61
CA ASP A 14 -24.67 2.79 -2.94
C ASP A 14 -25.02 2.61 -4.42
N ARG A 15 -26.15 2.00 -4.69
CA ARG A 15 -26.58 1.63 -6.05
C ARG A 15 -26.80 2.83 -6.94
N GLU A 16 -27.41 3.87 -6.40
CA GLU A 16 -27.72 5.08 -7.16
C GLU A 16 -26.45 5.85 -7.51
N GLN A 17 -25.56 6.03 -6.53
CA GLN A 17 -24.25 6.66 -6.73
C GLN A 17 -23.41 5.90 -7.75
N LEU A 18 -23.32 4.58 -7.64
CA LEU A 18 -22.57 3.73 -8.58
C LEU A 18 -23.20 3.75 -9.99
N LEU A 19 -24.52 3.84 -10.10
CA LEU A 19 -25.21 3.98 -11.38
C LEU A 19 -24.87 5.31 -12.06
N GLN A 20 -24.93 6.42 -11.32
CA GLN A 20 -24.56 7.75 -11.82
C GLN A 20 -23.08 7.78 -12.26
N GLN A 21 -22.19 7.21 -11.45
CA GLN A 21 -20.78 7.10 -11.80
C GLN A 21 -20.56 6.21 -13.04
N ALA A 22 -21.26 5.09 -13.15
CA ALA A 22 -21.17 4.20 -14.30
C ALA A 22 -21.60 4.89 -15.61
N ARG A 23 -22.62 5.72 -15.56
CA ARG A 23 -23.05 6.54 -16.71
C ARG A 23 -21.98 7.57 -17.08
N SER A 24 -21.46 8.31 -16.10
CA SER A 24 -20.41 9.32 -16.33
C SER A 24 -19.09 8.74 -16.87
N LEU A 25 -18.82 7.48 -16.61
CA LEU A 25 -17.64 6.74 -17.06
C LEU A 25 -17.88 5.89 -18.31
N HIS A 26 -19.05 5.99 -18.93
CA HIS A 26 -19.46 5.16 -20.07
C HIS A 26 -19.35 3.65 -19.81
N ALA A 27 -19.47 3.23 -18.55
CA ALA A 27 -19.54 1.82 -18.17
C ALA A 27 -20.87 1.19 -18.61
N ILE A 28 -21.93 1.99 -18.68
CA ILE A 28 -23.23 1.63 -19.22
C ILE A 28 -23.85 2.81 -19.98
N GLU A 29 -24.56 2.50 -21.06
CA GLU A 29 -25.43 3.47 -21.78
C GLU A 29 -26.86 3.42 -21.24
N ARG A 30 -27.38 2.21 -21.08
CA ARG A 30 -28.75 1.97 -20.58
C ARG A 30 -28.73 0.90 -19.49
N LEU A 31 -29.45 1.17 -18.40
CA LEU A 31 -29.68 0.16 -17.36
C LEU A 31 -30.65 -0.91 -17.89
N LYS A 32 -30.15 -2.14 -17.95
CA LYS A 32 -30.93 -3.34 -18.28
C LYS A 32 -30.94 -4.26 -17.05
N LYS A 33 -30.86 -5.58 -17.27
CA LYS A 33 -30.85 -6.60 -16.21
C LYS A 33 -29.59 -6.63 -15.34
N ILE A 34 -28.48 -6.05 -15.80
CA ILE A 34 -27.19 -6.05 -15.09
C ILE A 34 -26.94 -4.65 -14.53
N HIS A 35 -26.96 -4.54 -13.21
CA HIS A 35 -26.67 -3.30 -12.53
C HIS A 35 -25.16 -3.16 -12.28
N PRO A 36 -24.55 -1.96 -12.46
CA PRO A 36 -23.10 -1.77 -12.25
C PRO A 36 -22.62 -2.10 -10.84
N ALA A 37 -23.39 -1.78 -9.82
CA ALA A 37 -23.04 -2.10 -8.43
C ALA A 37 -22.90 -3.61 -8.22
N ASP A 38 -23.80 -4.41 -8.79
CA ASP A 38 -23.76 -5.86 -8.68
C ASP A 38 -22.56 -6.43 -9.44
N SER A 39 -22.17 -5.79 -10.57
CA SER A 39 -20.96 -6.16 -11.31
C SER A 39 -19.70 -5.88 -10.51
N VAL A 40 -19.63 -4.72 -9.85
CA VAL A 40 -18.48 -4.38 -8.97
C VAL A 40 -18.39 -5.38 -7.81
N LEU A 41 -19.50 -5.64 -7.11
CA LEU A 41 -19.54 -6.62 -6.01
C LEU A 41 -19.15 -8.03 -6.48
N ALA A 42 -19.68 -8.48 -7.62
CA ALA A 42 -19.34 -9.78 -8.20
C ALA A 42 -17.84 -9.90 -8.54
N LEU A 43 -17.25 -8.82 -9.06
CA LEU A 43 -15.81 -8.75 -9.33
C LEU A 43 -14.99 -8.76 -8.05
N VAL A 44 -15.35 -7.94 -7.05
CA VAL A 44 -14.66 -7.94 -5.75
C VAL A 44 -14.64 -9.34 -5.16
N ARG A 45 -15.75 -10.05 -5.21
CA ARG A 45 -15.82 -11.41 -4.70
C ARG A 45 -15.05 -12.42 -5.53
N SER A 46 -15.12 -12.33 -6.87
CA SER A 46 -14.45 -13.29 -7.74
C SER A 46 -12.92 -13.17 -7.71
N ALA A 47 -12.43 -11.99 -7.38
CA ALA A 47 -10.99 -11.76 -7.24
C ALA A 47 -10.39 -12.57 -6.08
N VAL A 48 -11.22 -13.10 -5.16
CA VAL A 48 -10.74 -13.47 -3.84
C VAL A 48 -11.37 -14.73 -3.24
N GLY A 49 -12.22 -15.43 -3.94
CA GLY A 49 -12.76 -16.73 -3.46
C GLY A 49 -11.71 -17.86 -3.47
N ASP A 50 -12.06 -19.03 -2.94
CA ASP A 50 -11.23 -20.24 -2.99
C ASP A 50 -10.97 -20.71 -4.43
N GLU A 51 -11.83 -20.33 -5.37
CA GLU A 51 -11.65 -20.56 -6.79
C GLU A 51 -10.69 -19.52 -7.41
N ARG A 52 -9.96 -19.95 -8.43
CA ARG A 52 -9.12 -19.01 -9.21
C ARG A 52 -9.94 -17.88 -9.78
N PRO A 53 -9.47 -16.63 -9.70
CA PRO A 53 -10.15 -15.50 -10.33
C PRO A 53 -10.42 -15.81 -11.81
N SER A 54 -11.67 -15.73 -12.21
CA SER A 54 -12.06 -15.96 -13.60
C SER A 54 -13.33 -15.19 -13.94
N ILE A 55 -13.54 -14.94 -15.21
CA ILE A 55 -14.79 -14.30 -15.70
C ILE A 55 -15.98 -15.21 -15.38
N ALA A 56 -15.78 -16.53 -15.48
CA ALA A 56 -16.81 -17.50 -15.11
C ALA A 56 -17.14 -17.44 -13.62
N THR A 57 -16.13 -17.29 -12.76
CA THR A 57 -16.34 -17.09 -11.32
C THR A 57 -17.08 -15.79 -11.05
N ALA A 58 -16.68 -14.68 -11.69
CA ALA A 58 -17.39 -13.41 -11.56
C ALA A 58 -18.87 -13.51 -11.98
N ARG A 59 -19.14 -14.22 -13.07
CA ARG A 59 -20.52 -14.48 -13.54
C ARG A 59 -21.32 -15.32 -12.55
N ARG A 60 -20.73 -16.37 -11.95
CA ARG A 60 -21.39 -17.16 -10.89
C ARG A 60 -21.70 -16.30 -9.66
N GLN A 61 -20.77 -15.45 -9.26
CA GLN A 61 -20.96 -14.53 -8.15
C GLN A 61 -22.08 -13.51 -8.45
N PHE A 62 -22.12 -13.00 -9.68
CA PHE A 62 -23.20 -12.12 -10.12
C PHE A 62 -24.56 -12.83 -10.05
N GLN A 63 -24.64 -14.08 -10.50
CA GLN A 63 -25.85 -14.89 -10.39
C GLN A 63 -26.27 -15.12 -8.94
N ALA A 64 -25.32 -15.45 -8.07
CA ALA A 64 -25.60 -15.65 -6.64
C ALA A 64 -26.14 -14.37 -5.97
N LEU A 65 -25.63 -13.19 -6.37
CA LEU A 65 -26.07 -11.91 -5.84
C LEU A 65 -27.46 -11.47 -6.34
N THR A 66 -27.80 -11.78 -7.60
CA THR A 66 -28.96 -11.17 -8.27
C THR A 66 -30.04 -12.16 -8.63
N GLY A 67 -29.79 -13.46 -8.55
CA GLY A 67 -30.64 -14.52 -9.08
C GLY A 67 -30.65 -14.61 -10.63
N TYR A 68 -30.05 -13.62 -11.32
CA TYR A 68 -30.02 -13.59 -12.78
C TYR A 68 -28.66 -14.12 -13.31
N ARG A 69 -28.73 -15.10 -14.20
CA ARG A 69 -27.56 -15.68 -14.89
C ARG A 69 -27.43 -15.08 -16.29
N PRO A 70 -26.54 -14.11 -16.52
CA PRO A 70 -26.28 -13.60 -17.86
C PRO A 70 -25.56 -14.65 -18.73
N GLU A 71 -25.74 -14.58 -20.04
CA GLU A 71 -24.92 -15.32 -20.99
C GLU A 71 -23.47 -14.89 -20.87
N GLU A 72 -22.53 -15.81 -21.15
CA GLU A 72 -21.10 -15.58 -20.94
C GLU A 72 -20.56 -14.45 -21.80
N SER A 73 -20.94 -14.42 -23.08
CA SER A 73 -20.58 -13.33 -23.99
C SER A 73 -21.12 -11.98 -23.50
N SER A 74 -22.39 -11.93 -23.14
CA SER A 74 -23.02 -10.71 -22.62
C SER A 74 -22.40 -10.21 -21.31
N PHE A 75 -21.92 -11.10 -20.45
CA PHE A 75 -21.21 -10.71 -19.23
C PHE A 75 -19.78 -10.20 -19.55
N TYR A 76 -19.08 -10.88 -20.46
CA TYR A 76 -17.75 -10.49 -20.91
C TYR A 76 -17.73 -9.10 -21.58
N GLU A 77 -18.70 -8.84 -22.47
CA GLU A 77 -18.83 -7.56 -23.17
C GLU A 77 -19.01 -6.36 -22.23
N ARG A 78 -19.44 -6.61 -21.00
CA ARG A 78 -19.60 -5.56 -19.99
C ARG A 78 -18.34 -5.27 -19.19
N LEU A 79 -17.30 -6.09 -19.32
CA LEU A 79 -15.99 -5.84 -18.72
C LEU A 79 -15.19 -4.81 -19.56
N THR A 80 -15.79 -3.63 -19.67
CA THR A 80 -15.30 -2.50 -20.48
C THR A 80 -14.28 -1.65 -19.72
N PRO A 81 -13.53 -0.77 -20.41
CA PRO A 81 -12.73 0.26 -19.75
C PRO A 81 -13.55 1.13 -18.79
N GLY A 82 -14.81 1.41 -19.13
CA GLY A 82 -15.74 2.14 -18.27
C GLY A 82 -16.00 1.43 -16.94
N LEU A 83 -16.23 0.12 -16.95
CA LEU A 83 -16.40 -0.67 -15.72
C LEU A 83 -15.08 -0.73 -14.92
N ALA A 84 -13.94 -0.89 -15.59
CA ALA A 84 -12.64 -0.82 -14.93
C ALA A 84 -12.44 0.52 -14.21
N ASN A 85 -12.74 1.62 -14.87
CA ASN A 85 -12.70 2.96 -14.29
C ASN A 85 -13.68 3.12 -13.11
N LEU A 86 -14.85 2.49 -13.18
CA LEU A 86 -15.81 2.46 -12.07
C LEU A 86 -15.22 1.74 -10.85
N CYS A 87 -14.61 0.57 -11.03
CA CYS A 87 -13.93 -0.14 -9.94
C CYS A 87 -12.83 0.74 -9.31
N TRP A 88 -12.03 1.41 -10.13
CA TRP A 88 -11.00 2.34 -9.63
C TRP A 88 -11.58 3.54 -8.90
N LYS A 89 -12.65 4.15 -9.41
CA LYS A 89 -13.33 5.27 -8.75
C LYS A 89 -13.94 4.85 -7.41
N THR A 90 -14.52 3.66 -7.35
CA THR A 90 -15.04 3.07 -6.10
C THR A 90 -13.91 2.85 -5.10
N PHE A 91 -12.79 2.28 -5.54
CA PHE A 91 -11.60 2.12 -4.71
C PHE A 91 -11.07 3.45 -4.16
N LEU A 92 -10.91 4.48 -5.01
CA LEU A 92 -10.46 5.80 -4.57
C LEU A 92 -11.48 6.46 -3.62
N GLY A 93 -12.77 6.27 -3.86
CA GLY A 93 -13.83 6.70 -2.95
C GLY A 93 -13.76 5.99 -1.59
N ALA A 94 -13.43 4.70 -1.57
CA ALA A 94 -13.20 3.94 -0.36
C ALA A 94 -12.01 4.49 0.45
N LEU A 95 -10.89 4.80 -0.21
CA LEU A 95 -9.72 5.42 0.42
C LEU A 95 -10.06 6.74 1.09
N SER A 96 -10.81 7.60 0.41
CA SER A 96 -11.16 8.94 0.94
C SER A 96 -12.12 8.92 2.12
N LYS A 97 -12.86 7.81 2.29
CA LYS A 97 -13.88 7.64 3.33
C LYS A 97 -13.43 6.72 4.47
N ALA A 98 -12.29 6.04 4.32
CA ALA A 98 -11.73 5.23 5.39
C ALA A 98 -11.52 6.09 6.64
N THR A 99 -12.02 5.60 7.78
CA THR A 99 -12.00 6.35 9.03
C THR A 99 -10.56 6.54 9.49
N HIS A 100 -10.11 7.78 9.57
CA HIS A 100 -8.76 8.14 10.01
C HIS A 100 -8.70 8.10 11.53
N VAL A 101 -8.23 6.99 12.08
CA VAL A 101 -7.90 6.87 13.51
C VAL A 101 -6.40 7.04 13.65
N GLN A 102 -5.97 8.26 13.87
CA GLN A 102 -4.54 8.56 14.03
C GLN A 102 -3.98 7.92 15.29
N ARG A 103 -2.95 7.10 15.13
CA ARG A 103 -2.13 6.62 16.23
C ARG A 103 -1.12 7.69 16.64
N ARG A 104 -1.62 8.78 17.20
CA ARG A 104 -0.79 9.89 17.70
C ARG A 104 0.26 9.44 18.70
N GLU A 105 0.01 8.34 19.41
CA GLU A 105 0.95 7.72 20.34
C GLU A 105 2.22 7.25 19.65
N VAL A 106 2.12 6.70 18.43
CA VAL A 106 3.28 6.27 17.64
C VAL A 106 4.16 7.45 17.28
N ALA A 107 3.56 8.55 16.79
CA ALA A 107 4.30 9.76 16.45
C ALA A 107 4.95 10.40 17.70
N ARG A 108 4.26 10.37 18.85
CA ARG A 108 4.81 10.86 20.12
C ARG A 108 5.95 9.99 20.63
N ALA A 109 5.80 8.66 20.63
CA ALA A 109 6.85 7.72 21.02
C ALA A 109 8.11 7.88 20.20
N LEU A 110 7.99 8.39 18.97
CA LEU A 110 9.10 8.65 18.06
C LEU A 110 9.68 10.07 18.22
N GLY A 111 9.14 10.90 19.14
CA GLY A 111 9.62 12.27 19.38
C GLY A 111 9.44 13.21 18.18
N LEU A 112 8.61 12.84 17.20
CA LEU A 112 8.38 13.60 15.98
C LEU A 112 7.03 14.31 15.99
N LYS A 113 7.04 15.59 15.63
CA LYS A 113 5.82 16.34 15.31
C LYS A 113 5.49 16.15 13.84
N VAL A 114 4.98 14.97 13.49
CA VAL A 114 4.54 14.67 12.12
C VAL A 114 3.04 14.46 12.09
N ARG A 115 2.43 14.84 10.98
CA ARG A 115 1.03 14.58 10.67
C ARG A 115 0.81 13.12 10.28
N ASP A 116 1.74 12.55 9.50
CA ASP A 116 1.67 11.16 9.03
C ASP A 116 3.10 10.61 8.77
N ILE A 117 3.21 9.29 8.78
CA ILE A 117 4.42 8.57 8.36
C ILE A 117 3.99 7.63 7.24
N ARG A 118 4.55 7.82 6.04
CA ARG A 118 4.17 7.07 4.85
C ARG A 118 5.30 6.22 4.30
N ALA A 119 5.09 4.92 4.25
CA ALA A 119 5.98 4.02 3.52
C ALA A 119 5.53 3.92 2.06
N VAL A 120 6.49 4.01 1.14
CA VAL A 120 6.26 3.89 -0.30
C VAL A 120 7.09 2.76 -0.86
N ASP A 121 6.44 1.92 -1.64
CA ASP A 121 7.12 0.85 -2.37
C ASP A 121 6.35 0.49 -3.64
N ALA A 122 6.98 -0.29 -4.51
CA ALA A 122 6.38 -0.80 -5.73
C ALA A 122 6.55 -2.32 -5.83
N SER A 123 5.56 -2.97 -6.39
CA SER A 123 5.62 -4.40 -6.66
C SER A 123 5.26 -4.69 -8.10
N VAL A 124 6.08 -5.49 -8.77
CA VAL A 124 5.77 -6.00 -10.11
C VAL A 124 4.88 -7.22 -9.97
N VAL A 125 3.85 -7.26 -10.78
CA VAL A 125 2.90 -8.37 -10.90
C VAL A 125 3.06 -8.96 -12.29
N SER A 126 3.42 -10.24 -12.36
CA SER A 126 3.52 -10.97 -13.62
C SER A 126 2.13 -11.43 -14.08
N LEU A 127 1.88 -11.30 -15.36
CA LEU A 127 0.64 -11.71 -16.02
C LEU A 127 0.94 -12.79 -17.06
N PRO A 128 -0.06 -13.58 -17.46
CA PRO A 128 0.09 -14.55 -18.53
C PRO A 128 0.62 -13.94 -19.83
N GLU A 129 1.30 -14.74 -20.67
CA GLU A 129 1.86 -14.35 -21.96
C GLU A 129 0.87 -13.59 -22.85
N ARG A 130 -0.40 -14.03 -22.87
CA ARG A 130 -1.47 -13.35 -23.65
C ARG A 130 -1.68 -11.88 -23.28
N ALA A 131 -1.22 -11.42 -22.10
CA ALA A 131 -1.27 -10.02 -21.71
C ALA A 131 -0.05 -9.22 -22.19
N ALA A 132 1.03 -9.86 -22.63
CA ALA A 132 2.29 -9.23 -22.99
C ALA A 132 2.13 -8.19 -24.14
N LYS A 133 1.20 -8.44 -25.06
CA LYS A 133 0.91 -7.51 -26.17
C LYS A 133 0.46 -6.11 -25.69
N HIS A 134 -0.27 -6.05 -24.58
CA HIS A 134 -0.87 -4.81 -24.06
C HIS A 134 -0.19 -4.30 -22.80
N LEU A 135 0.35 -5.20 -22.01
CA LEU A 135 1.02 -4.93 -20.73
C LEU A 135 2.34 -5.70 -20.69
N PRO A 136 3.37 -5.24 -21.42
CA PRO A 136 4.65 -5.94 -21.49
C PRO A 136 5.41 -5.89 -20.17
N SER A 137 6.05 -7.01 -19.80
CA SER A 137 6.90 -7.12 -18.61
C SER A 137 8.39 -6.96 -18.93
N THR A 138 9.23 -7.01 -17.91
CA THR A 138 10.69 -7.11 -18.04
C THR A 138 11.11 -8.46 -18.63
N ASP A 139 10.35 -9.53 -18.39
CA ASP A 139 10.45 -10.77 -19.17
C ASP A 139 9.60 -10.61 -20.43
N SER A 140 10.24 -10.69 -21.59
CA SER A 140 9.59 -10.50 -22.90
C SER A 140 8.49 -11.54 -23.20
N ARG A 141 8.50 -12.67 -22.53
CA ARG A 141 7.51 -13.76 -22.68
C ARG A 141 6.27 -13.56 -21.84
N LEU A 142 6.29 -12.67 -20.84
CA LEU A 142 5.20 -12.48 -19.89
C LEU A 142 4.63 -11.07 -20.03
N GLY A 143 3.34 -10.95 -19.74
CA GLY A 143 2.74 -9.66 -19.42
C GLY A 143 3.10 -9.25 -17.99
N GLY A 144 2.84 -7.99 -17.66
CA GLY A 144 3.02 -7.51 -16.30
C GLY A 144 2.64 -6.04 -16.13
N PHE A 145 2.40 -5.68 -14.89
CA PHE A 145 2.22 -4.29 -14.48
C PHE A 145 2.96 -4.05 -13.17
N LYS A 146 3.19 -2.81 -12.86
CA LYS A 146 3.73 -2.38 -11.58
C LYS A 146 2.64 -1.66 -10.79
N ILE A 147 2.46 -2.05 -9.53
CA ILE A 147 1.66 -1.31 -8.58
C ILE A 147 2.60 -0.57 -7.63
N THR A 148 2.46 0.77 -7.59
CA THR A 148 3.14 1.62 -6.64
C THR A 148 2.14 2.08 -5.59
N ALA A 149 2.44 1.90 -4.33
CA ALA A 149 1.54 2.18 -3.22
C ALA A 149 2.22 3.05 -2.16
N ALA A 150 1.42 3.87 -1.48
CA ALA A 150 1.80 4.57 -0.26
C ALA A 150 0.88 4.12 0.89
N LEU A 151 1.47 3.69 1.99
CA LEU A 151 0.79 3.21 3.19
C LEU A 151 1.05 4.18 4.34
N SER A 152 -0.01 4.71 4.96
CA SER A 152 0.10 5.41 6.26
C SER A 152 0.41 4.40 7.35
N LEU A 153 1.53 4.62 8.05
CA LEU A 153 1.96 3.78 9.16
C LEU A 153 1.30 4.19 10.49
N LEU A 154 0.75 5.41 10.55
CA LEU A 154 -0.02 5.87 11.71
C LEU A 154 -1.45 5.35 11.69
N GLU A 155 -2.01 5.15 10.51
CA GLU A 155 -3.40 4.73 10.31
C GLU A 155 -3.54 3.26 9.92
N ASP A 156 -2.44 2.62 9.48
CA ASP A 156 -2.42 1.30 8.83
C ASP A 156 -3.33 1.24 7.57
N LEU A 157 -3.47 2.37 6.89
CA LEU A 157 -4.33 2.52 5.73
C LEU A 157 -3.52 2.80 4.46
N LEU A 158 -3.95 2.21 3.36
CA LEU A 158 -3.47 2.58 2.04
C LEU A 158 -3.87 4.04 1.77
N VAL A 159 -2.91 4.88 1.38
CA VAL A 159 -3.12 6.30 1.07
C VAL A 159 -3.29 6.50 -0.43
N SER A 160 -2.50 5.77 -1.21
CA SER A 160 -2.58 5.81 -2.68
C SER A 160 -2.08 4.51 -3.29
N ALA A 161 -2.60 4.17 -4.46
CA ALA A 161 -2.06 3.13 -5.32
C ALA A 161 -2.19 3.56 -6.78
N HIS A 162 -1.17 3.25 -7.58
CA HIS A 162 -1.17 3.52 -9.02
C HIS A 162 -0.65 2.30 -9.76
N ILE A 163 -1.22 2.05 -10.94
CA ILE A 163 -0.73 1.03 -11.86
C ILE A 163 0.06 1.71 -12.97
N THR A 164 1.20 1.14 -13.29
CA THR A 164 2.06 1.59 -14.37
C THR A 164 2.63 0.40 -15.14
N ASP A 165 3.29 0.66 -16.27
CA ASP A 165 4.05 -0.35 -17.00
C ASP A 165 5.07 -1.02 -16.06
N ALA A 166 5.17 -2.35 -16.13
CA ALA A 166 6.09 -3.13 -15.29
C ALA A 166 7.56 -2.69 -15.45
N ARG A 167 7.92 -2.17 -16.62
CA ARG A 167 9.28 -1.69 -16.94
C ARG A 167 9.55 -0.27 -16.48
N GLN A 168 8.51 0.47 -16.08
CA GLN A 168 8.69 1.85 -15.62
C GLN A 168 9.51 1.87 -14.34
N HIS A 169 10.52 2.72 -14.29
CA HIS A 169 11.35 2.90 -13.10
C HIS A 169 10.51 3.42 -11.92
N ASP A 170 10.71 2.88 -10.70
CA ASP A 170 9.91 3.18 -9.49
C ASP A 170 9.77 4.68 -9.22
N ARG A 171 10.85 5.44 -9.36
CA ARG A 171 10.87 6.89 -9.23
C ARG A 171 9.91 7.59 -10.20
N LYS A 172 9.84 7.13 -11.47
CA LYS A 172 8.92 7.71 -12.46
C LYS A 172 7.49 7.29 -12.19
N ALA A 173 7.28 6.07 -11.72
CA ALA A 173 5.97 5.55 -11.37
C ALA A 173 5.35 6.30 -10.18
N PHE A 174 6.16 6.65 -9.18
CA PHE A 174 5.68 7.39 -8.00
C PHE A 174 5.51 8.89 -8.28
N GLY A 175 6.46 9.50 -9.01
CA GLY A 175 6.51 10.94 -9.23
C GLY A 175 6.92 11.73 -7.99
N LEU A 176 6.46 12.98 -7.91
CA LEU A 176 6.65 13.86 -6.74
C LEU A 176 5.34 13.92 -5.94
N PRO A 177 5.37 13.63 -4.63
CA PRO A 177 4.17 13.69 -3.80
C PRO A 177 3.68 15.13 -3.67
N LYS A 178 2.35 15.33 -3.75
CA LYS A 178 1.74 16.66 -3.61
C LYS A 178 1.52 17.05 -2.14
N ASP A 179 1.23 16.07 -1.31
CA ASP A 179 0.88 16.25 0.11
C ASP A 179 2.09 15.93 1.00
N VAL A 180 3.03 16.88 1.09
CA VAL A 180 4.30 16.67 1.79
C VAL A 180 4.38 17.31 3.17
N GLU A 181 3.64 18.40 3.41
CA GLU A 181 3.77 19.18 4.66
C GLU A 181 3.46 18.34 5.90
N GLY A 182 4.42 18.28 6.83
CA GLY A 182 4.31 17.50 8.07
C GLY A 182 4.28 15.99 7.90
N VAL A 183 4.58 15.45 6.72
CA VAL A 183 4.60 14.00 6.44
C VAL A 183 6.04 13.50 6.38
N LEU A 184 6.33 12.39 7.07
CA LEU A 184 7.58 11.66 6.90
C LEU A 184 7.40 10.60 5.81
N TRP A 185 8.11 10.76 4.70
CA TRP A 185 8.12 9.84 3.57
C TRP A 185 9.31 8.88 3.67
N ILE A 186 9.02 7.58 3.75
CA ILE A 186 10.02 6.51 3.84
C ILE A 186 10.06 5.75 2.52
N HIS A 187 11.22 5.74 1.87
CA HIS A 187 11.42 5.11 0.56
C HIS A 187 12.61 4.17 0.53
N ASP A 188 12.54 3.16 -0.33
CA ASP A 188 13.71 2.33 -0.63
C ASP A 188 14.65 3.02 -1.64
N ARG A 189 15.82 2.42 -1.84
CA ARG A 189 16.88 2.90 -2.75
C ARG A 189 16.40 3.13 -4.19
N GLY A 190 15.36 2.42 -4.65
CA GLY A 190 14.76 2.60 -5.98
C GLY A 190 14.28 4.03 -6.23
N TYR A 191 13.85 4.71 -5.18
CA TYR A 191 13.33 6.07 -5.18
C TYR A 191 14.39 7.14 -4.92
N ALA A 192 15.64 6.79 -4.67
CA ALA A 192 16.69 7.75 -4.37
C ALA A 192 16.93 8.69 -5.57
N ASP A 193 16.25 9.82 -5.53
CA ASP A 193 16.41 10.99 -6.42
C ASP A 193 16.59 12.21 -5.54
N HIS A 194 17.70 12.89 -5.71
CA HIS A 194 18.03 14.06 -4.88
C HIS A 194 17.02 15.22 -5.08
N ARG A 195 16.34 15.28 -6.24
CA ARG A 195 15.24 16.23 -6.46
C ARG A 195 14.02 15.92 -5.60
N LEU A 196 13.75 14.64 -5.34
CA LEU A 196 12.69 14.23 -4.41
C LEU A 196 13.04 14.70 -2.98
N PHE A 197 14.31 14.62 -2.59
CA PHE A 197 14.76 15.10 -1.27
C PHE A 197 14.48 16.61 -1.10
N ALA A 198 14.88 17.39 -2.11
CA ALA A 198 14.66 18.85 -2.11
C ALA A 198 13.16 19.17 -2.12
N HIS A 199 12.36 18.52 -2.97
CA HIS A 199 10.93 18.73 -3.07
C HIS A 199 10.20 18.50 -1.74
N ILE A 200 10.51 17.40 -1.05
CA ILE A 200 9.89 17.10 0.25
C ILE A 200 10.33 18.12 1.30
N ALA A 201 11.61 18.45 1.33
CA ALA A 201 12.14 19.40 2.31
C ALA A 201 11.59 20.83 2.08
N ASP A 202 11.53 21.31 0.84
CA ASP A 202 11.01 22.62 0.47
C ASP A 202 9.51 22.71 0.78
N GLY A 203 8.76 21.60 0.67
CA GLY A 203 7.37 21.47 1.06
C GLY A 203 7.13 21.26 2.58
N LYS A 204 8.13 21.48 3.43
CA LYS A 204 8.08 21.31 4.90
C LYS A 204 7.71 19.88 5.34
N GLY A 205 8.05 18.90 4.51
CA GLY A 205 7.95 17.47 4.84
C GLY A 205 9.28 16.92 5.33
N TYR A 206 9.22 15.67 5.74
CA TYR A 206 10.39 14.89 6.11
C TYR A 206 10.56 13.72 5.15
N PHE A 207 11.81 13.35 4.90
CA PHE A 207 12.11 12.16 4.12
C PHE A 207 13.11 11.26 4.85
N LEU A 208 13.06 9.98 4.53
CA LEU A 208 14.01 8.96 4.97
C LEU A 208 14.19 7.96 3.82
N ILE A 209 15.31 8.03 3.14
CA ILE A 209 15.51 7.33 1.88
C ILE A 209 16.85 6.59 1.89
N ARG A 210 16.84 5.31 1.53
CA ARG A 210 18.06 4.53 1.38
C ARG A 210 18.82 4.98 0.14
N LEU A 211 20.10 5.30 0.31
CA LEU A 211 20.96 5.71 -0.79
C LEU A 211 21.33 4.54 -1.70
N LYS A 212 21.45 4.84 -2.99
CA LYS A 212 22.01 3.89 -3.99
C LYS A 212 23.50 3.72 -3.80
N SER A 213 24.04 2.60 -4.31
CA SER A 213 25.50 2.38 -4.35
C SER A 213 26.26 3.46 -5.13
N SER A 214 25.63 4.01 -6.15
CA SER A 214 26.17 5.09 -6.97
C SER A 214 26.03 6.49 -6.36
N SER A 215 25.29 6.66 -5.26
CA SER A 215 25.19 7.94 -4.57
C SER A 215 26.48 8.18 -3.78
N GLN A 216 27.20 9.22 -4.14
CA GLN A 216 28.47 9.60 -3.53
C GLN A 216 28.43 11.08 -3.12
N PRO A 217 27.59 11.46 -2.13
CA PRO A 217 27.53 12.82 -1.64
C PRO A 217 28.86 13.20 -0.99
N ILE A 218 29.15 14.51 -0.94
CA ILE A 218 30.38 15.04 -0.33
C ILE A 218 30.13 15.29 1.15
N VAL A 219 30.93 14.71 2.03
CA VAL A 219 30.84 14.90 3.49
C VAL A 219 31.19 16.35 3.85
N ARG A 220 30.26 17.06 4.48
CA ARG A 220 30.40 18.47 4.88
C ARG A 220 30.61 18.67 6.38
N SER A 221 29.97 17.85 7.20
CA SER A 221 30.22 17.84 8.64
C SER A 221 30.07 16.41 9.19
N ILE A 222 30.73 16.15 10.29
CA ILE A 222 30.69 14.84 10.97
C ILE A 222 30.13 15.06 12.36
N ARG A 223 29.03 14.40 12.66
CA ARG A 223 28.36 14.42 13.96
C ARG A 223 28.90 13.31 14.85
N SER A 224 29.01 12.09 14.31
CA SER A 224 29.59 10.93 15.02
C SER A 224 30.02 9.82 14.07
N GLY A 225 30.89 8.94 14.54
CA GLY A 225 31.21 7.65 13.91
C GLY A 225 32.25 7.70 12.78
N LEU A 226 32.71 8.87 12.34
CA LEU A 226 33.76 9.02 11.32
C LEU A 226 34.91 9.92 11.83
N ALA A 227 36.09 9.68 11.30
CA ALA A 227 37.21 10.59 11.55
C ALA A 227 37.11 11.86 10.69
N GLN A 228 37.65 12.98 11.19
CA GLN A 228 37.62 14.28 10.51
C GLN A 228 38.34 14.28 9.14
N CYS A 229 39.27 13.32 8.90
CA CYS A 229 39.91 13.18 7.60
C CYS A 229 38.99 12.82 6.43
N HIS A 230 37.71 12.46 6.70
CA HIS A 230 36.68 12.22 5.68
C HIS A 230 35.99 13.52 5.21
N LEU A 231 36.18 14.66 5.87
CA LEU A 231 35.61 15.94 5.45
C LEU A 231 36.09 16.33 4.05
N GLY A 232 35.15 16.84 3.24
CA GLY A 232 35.38 17.26 1.86
C GLY A 232 35.53 16.12 0.87
N LYS A 233 35.47 14.86 1.30
CA LYS A 233 35.59 13.69 0.45
C LYS A 233 34.19 13.10 0.14
N HIS A 234 34.14 12.35 -0.94
CA HIS A 234 32.95 11.55 -1.24
C HIS A 234 32.73 10.47 -0.18
N LEU A 235 31.45 10.24 0.16
CA LEU A 235 31.09 9.21 1.13
C LEU A 235 31.50 7.83 0.60
N SER A 236 32.47 7.22 1.29
CA SER A 236 32.92 5.86 1.00
C SER A 236 32.01 4.84 1.69
N ARG A 237 31.82 3.68 1.07
CA ARG A 237 31.09 2.55 1.64
C ARG A 237 31.98 1.57 2.36
N GLU A 238 33.26 1.61 2.07
CA GLU A 238 34.28 0.77 2.70
C GLU A 238 34.87 1.53 3.89
N LEU A 239 34.07 1.62 4.96
CA LEU A 239 34.56 2.25 6.19
C LEU A 239 34.89 1.18 7.21
N PRO A 240 36.08 1.24 7.81
CA PRO A 240 36.50 0.33 8.88
C PRO A 240 35.87 0.73 10.24
N VAL A 241 34.65 1.21 10.25
CA VAL A 241 34.00 1.78 11.45
C VAL A 241 33.10 0.76 12.12
N HIS A 242 33.16 0.71 13.43
CA HIS A 242 32.23 -0.02 14.28
C HIS A 242 31.20 0.96 14.86
N GLY A 243 29.90 0.75 14.55
CA GLY A 243 28.83 1.58 15.09
C GLY A 243 28.12 2.46 14.06
N VAL A 244 27.14 3.20 14.53
CA VAL A 244 26.34 4.11 13.67
C VAL A 244 27.15 5.34 13.30
N VAL A 245 27.07 5.73 12.04
CA VAL A 245 27.70 6.97 11.52
C VAL A 245 26.59 8.01 11.33
N ASP A 246 26.85 9.25 11.76
CA ASP A 246 25.96 10.39 11.59
C ASP A 246 26.77 11.60 11.06
N LEU A 247 26.33 12.14 9.94
CA LEU A 247 27.04 13.21 9.24
C LEU A 247 26.10 14.06 8.40
N ASP A 248 26.57 15.21 7.94
CA ASP A 248 25.90 15.98 6.90
C ASP A 248 26.69 15.87 5.59
N ALA A 249 25.96 15.66 4.51
CA ALA A 249 26.55 15.53 3.20
C ALA A 249 25.82 16.36 2.15
N GLU A 250 26.59 16.85 1.19
CA GLU A 250 26.08 17.65 0.08
C GLU A 250 25.68 16.77 -1.10
N PHE A 251 24.50 17.03 -1.61
CA PHE A 251 23.88 16.37 -2.74
C PHE A 251 23.62 17.34 -3.88
N THR A 252 23.89 16.94 -5.11
CA THR A 252 23.46 17.67 -6.28
C THR A 252 21.97 17.40 -6.53
N VAL A 253 21.12 18.41 -6.39
CA VAL A 253 19.65 18.30 -6.50
C VAL A 253 19.11 18.82 -7.83
N GLY A 254 19.93 19.49 -8.62
CA GLY A 254 19.57 20.05 -9.93
C GLY A 254 20.80 20.53 -10.69
N ARG A 255 20.63 21.18 -11.87
CA ARG A 255 21.74 21.82 -12.56
C ARG A 255 22.32 22.91 -11.68
N ASN A 256 23.58 22.75 -11.27
CA ASN A 256 24.33 23.71 -10.42
C ASN A 256 23.63 24.04 -9.07
N GLN A 257 22.77 23.14 -8.59
CA GLN A 257 22.14 23.30 -7.27
C GLN A 257 22.53 22.16 -6.36
N THR A 258 23.03 22.52 -5.19
CA THR A 258 23.39 21.59 -4.14
C THR A 258 22.57 21.85 -2.87
N ARG A 259 22.36 20.81 -2.08
CA ARG A 259 21.72 20.87 -0.75
C ARG A 259 22.47 19.97 0.20
N VAL A 260 22.55 20.39 1.42
CA VAL A 260 23.14 19.57 2.50
C VAL A 260 22.01 18.86 3.24
N PHE A 261 22.11 17.54 3.36
CA PHE A 261 21.20 16.73 4.11
C PHE A 261 21.96 15.80 5.07
N ARG A 262 21.31 15.43 6.14
CA ARG A 262 21.82 14.46 7.10
C ARG A 262 21.90 13.07 6.46
N VAL A 263 22.96 12.34 6.73
CA VAL A 263 23.16 10.97 6.31
C VAL A 263 23.52 10.11 7.52
N VAL A 264 22.75 9.05 7.72
CA VAL A 264 22.97 8.07 8.79
C VAL A 264 23.41 6.76 8.17
N GLY A 265 24.57 6.27 8.59
CA GLY A 265 25.11 4.97 8.23
C GLY A 265 24.86 3.95 9.34
N ILE A 266 24.23 2.83 9.00
CA ILE A 266 23.93 1.75 9.93
C ILE A 266 24.67 0.50 9.47
N PRO A 267 25.54 -0.07 10.29
CA PRO A 267 26.18 -1.33 9.96
C PRO A 267 25.16 -2.45 10.03
N VAL A 268 25.08 -3.25 8.96
CA VAL A 268 24.39 -4.53 8.95
C VAL A 268 25.40 -5.66 9.04
N ALA A 269 24.95 -6.86 9.33
CA ALA A 269 25.81 -8.02 9.54
C ALA A 269 26.95 -8.12 8.49
N ARG A 270 28.09 -8.61 8.90
CA ARG A 270 29.24 -8.78 8.02
C ARG A 270 28.89 -9.66 6.83
N ASN A 271 29.29 -9.27 5.64
CA ASN A 271 29.17 -10.09 4.45
C ASN A 271 30.08 -11.36 4.58
N LYS A 272 29.96 -12.31 3.63
CA LYS A 272 30.76 -13.56 3.60
C LYS A 272 32.27 -13.34 3.62
N GLN A 273 32.72 -12.09 3.33
CA GLN A 273 34.13 -11.69 3.33
C GLN A 273 34.54 -10.97 4.62
N GLY A 274 33.70 -10.94 5.66
CA GLY A 274 33.97 -10.31 6.95
C GLY A 274 33.93 -8.78 6.94
N ARG A 275 33.58 -8.13 5.80
CA ARG A 275 33.42 -6.68 5.70
C ARG A 275 32.06 -6.26 6.19
N ALA A 276 31.98 -5.15 6.93
CA ALA A 276 30.70 -4.57 7.31
C ALA A 276 29.93 -4.12 6.06
N ASP A 277 28.71 -4.62 5.88
CA ASP A 277 27.77 -4.03 4.91
C ASP A 277 27.05 -2.86 5.58
N TRP A 278 26.70 -1.85 4.81
CA TRP A 278 26.16 -0.61 5.32
C TRP A 278 24.84 -0.26 4.67
N ILE A 279 23.88 0.16 5.48
CA ILE A 279 22.70 0.87 5.00
C ILE A 279 22.92 2.36 5.22
N TRP A 280 23.01 3.10 4.12
CA TRP A 280 23.11 4.55 4.14
C TRP A 280 21.75 5.18 3.91
N LEU A 281 21.32 6.03 4.83
CA LEU A 281 20.02 6.69 4.87
C LEU A 281 20.21 8.19 4.77
N ALA A 282 19.69 8.81 3.71
CA ALA A 282 19.58 10.27 3.63
C ALA A 282 18.26 10.72 4.27
N THR A 283 18.29 11.83 5.02
CA THR A 283 17.13 12.35 5.73
C THR A 283 17.27 13.85 6.00
N ASN A 284 16.15 14.54 6.24
CA ASN A 284 16.09 15.88 6.81
C ASN A 284 15.43 15.87 8.21
N LEU A 285 15.38 14.71 8.86
CA LEU A 285 14.93 14.63 10.25
C LEU A 285 15.80 15.50 11.15
N PRO A 286 15.20 16.17 12.15
CA PRO A 286 15.92 17.08 13.02
C PRO A 286 17.05 16.37 13.79
N GLU A 287 18.02 17.13 14.23
CA GLU A 287 19.17 16.65 14.99
C GLU A 287 18.75 16.00 16.31
N SER A 288 17.65 16.47 16.90
CA SER A 288 17.06 15.88 18.11
C SER A 288 16.59 14.43 17.93
N THR A 289 16.45 13.94 16.68
CA THR A 289 16.16 12.54 16.40
C THR A 289 17.47 11.73 16.45
N PRO A 290 17.67 10.82 17.41
CA PRO A 290 18.88 10.02 17.49
C PRO A 290 19.14 9.20 16.21
N ALA A 291 20.39 9.02 15.82
CA ALA A 291 20.74 8.27 14.61
C ALA A 291 20.24 6.81 14.63
N THR A 292 20.24 6.18 15.81
CA THR A 292 19.67 4.84 16.02
C THR A 292 18.17 4.80 15.73
N THR A 293 17.45 5.85 16.13
CA THR A 293 16.01 6.01 15.88
C THR A 293 15.73 6.14 14.38
N VAL A 294 16.58 6.84 13.61
CA VAL A 294 16.46 6.94 12.14
C VAL A 294 16.47 5.55 11.50
N GLY A 295 17.35 4.65 11.96
CA GLY A 295 17.38 3.27 11.50
C GLY A 295 16.10 2.48 11.80
N THR A 296 15.54 2.74 12.97
CA THR A 296 14.27 2.10 13.38
C THR A 296 13.10 2.57 12.52
N PHE A 297 13.01 3.88 12.23
CA PHE A 297 12.01 4.39 11.29
C PHE A 297 12.11 3.73 9.92
N TYR A 298 13.33 3.56 9.42
CA TYR A 298 13.52 2.92 8.12
C TYR A 298 13.01 1.46 8.10
N ARG A 299 13.11 0.73 9.19
CA ARG A 299 12.57 -0.64 9.29
C ARG A 299 11.05 -0.68 9.18
N LEU A 300 10.33 0.39 9.56
CA LEU A 300 8.88 0.47 9.41
C LEU A 300 8.43 0.38 7.94
N ARG A 301 9.31 0.71 6.99
CA ARG A 301 9.04 0.52 5.56
C ARG A 301 8.57 -0.90 5.25
N TRP A 302 9.03 -1.89 6.01
CA TRP A 302 8.66 -3.29 5.77
C TRP A 302 7.15 -3.58 5.89
N MET A 303 6.39 -2.68 6.50
CA MET A 303 4.93 -2.80 6.60
C MET A 303 4.25 -2.82 5.22
N ILE A 304 4.78 -2.07 4.26
CA ILE A 304 4.22 -2.06 2.89
C ILE A 304 4.49 -3.38 2.14
N GLU A 305 5.57 -4.08 2.46
CA GLU A 305 5.83 -5.42 1.90
C GLU A 305 4.78 -6.43 2.38
N THR A 306 4.30 -6.27 3.62
CA THR A 306 3.21 -7.09 4.16
C THR A 306 1.90 -6.82 3.41
N LEU A 307 1.64 -5.55 3.05
CA LEU A 307 0.50 -5.18 2.20
C LEU A 307 0.57 -5.89 0.83
N PHE A 308 1.72 -5.82 0.16
CA PHE A 308 1.88 -6.51 -1.14
C PHE A 308 1.79 -8.03 -1.02
N ARG A 309 2.22 -8.60 0.09
CA ARG A 309 2.05 -10.02 0.37
C ARG A 309 0.57 -10.38 0.53
N ALA A 310 -0.23 -9.53 1.19
CA ALA A 310 -1.67 -9.71 1.27
C ALA A 310 -2.32 -9.66 -0.11
N LEU A 311 -1.96 -8.67 -0.93
CA LEU A 311 -2.48 -8.52 -2.29
C LEU A 311 -2.13 -9.70 -3.20
N LYS A 312 -0.90 -10.21 -3.15
CA LYS A 312 -0.47 -11.34 -3.97
C LYS A 312 -0.96 -12.69 -3.43
N GLY A 313 -0.89 -12.90 -2.12
CA GLY A 313 -1.27 -14.18 -1.50
C GLY A 313 -2.77 -14.36 -1.42
N ILE A 314 -3.48 -13.44 -0.77
CA ILE A 314 -4.93 -13.54 -0.57
C ILE A 314 -5.68 -12.92 -1.74
N GLY A 315 -5.25 -11.74 -2.19
CA GLY A 315 -5.87 -11.01 -3.29
C GLY A 315 -5.57 -11.56 -4.67
N ARG A 316 -4.67 -12.53 -4.80
CA ARG A 316 -4.32 -13.23 -6.06
C ARG A 316 -4.11 -12.28 -7.25
N PHE A 317 -3.42 -11.17 -7.04
CA PHE A 317 -3.17 -10.15 -8.05
C PHE A 317 -2.46 -10.68 -9.30
N ASP A 318 -1.67 -11.73 -9.17
CA ASP A 318 -0.91 -12.43 -10.20
C ASP A 318 -1.72 -13.50 -10.96
N GLU A 319 -2.93 -13.83 -10.48
CA GLU A 319 -3.79 -14.85 -11.08
C GLU A 319 -4.90 -14.27 -11.99
N VAL A 320 -4.77 -13.02 -12.45
CA VAL A 320 -5.82 -12.41 -13.30
C VAL A 320 -6.01 -13.18 -14.61
N PRO A 321 -7.25 -13.58 -14.95
CA PRO A 321 -7.52 -14.60 -15.96
C PRO A 321 -7.50 -14.12 -17.41
N SER A 322 -7.08 -12.89 -17.71
CA SER A 322 -7.28 -12.27 -19.01
C SER A 322 -6.01 -11.63 -19.58
N GLY A 323 -5.95 -11.53 -20.91
CA GLY A 323 -5.02 -10.63 -21.63
C GLY A 323 -5.60 -9.26 -21.93
N ASN A 324 -6.89 -9.05 -21.68
CA ASN A 324 -7.57 -7.77 -21.93
C ASN A 324 -7.28 -6.78 -20.80
N PRO A 325 -6.69 -5.60 -21.08
CA PRO A 325 -6.36 -4.60 -20.08
C PRO A 325 -7.55 -4.13 -19.24
N ALA A 326 -8.73 -3.98 -19.84
CA ALA A 326 -9.93 -3.56 -19.11
C ALA A 326 -10.34 -4.59 -18.05
N VAL A 327 -10.31 -5.88 -18.40
CA VAL A 327 -10.59 -6.97 -17.47
C VAL A 327 -9.55 -6.98 -16.35
N ILE A 328 -8.28 -6.89 -16.69
CA ILE A 328 -7.18 -6.85 -15.72
C ILE A 328 -7.38 -5.69 -14.74
N CYS A 329 -7.60 -4.47 -15.24
CA CYS A 329 -7.80 -3.30 -14.39
C CYS A 329 -9.06 -3.41 -13.53
N ALA A 330 -10.15 -4.01 -14.04
CA ALA A 330 -11.37 -4.22 -13.26
C ALA A 330 -11.13 -5.18 -12.08
N PHE A 331 -10.45 -6.30 -12.32
CA PHE A 331 -10.10 -7.25 -11.26
C PHE A 331 -9.17 -6.64 -10.21
N ILE A 332 -8.13 -5.91 -10.64
CA ILE A 332 -7.20 -5.24 -9.72
C ILE A 332 -7.92 -4.20 -8.87
N GLY A 333 -8.73 -3.32 -9.50
CA GLY A 333 -9.51 -2.31 -8.78
C GLY A 333 -10.45 -2.95 -7.75
N SER A 334 -11.06 -4.06 -8.11
CA SER A 334 -11.97 -4.82 -7.23
C SER A 334 -11.24 -5.44 -6.03
N THR A 335 -10.06 -6.01 -6.24
CA THR A 335 -9.24 -6.55 -5.13
C THR A 335 -8.80 -5.43 -4.17
N LEU A 336 -8.46 -4.26 -4.71
CA LEU A 336 -8.11 -3.10 -3.90
C LEU A 336 -9.29 -2.57 -3.08
N ILE A 337 -10.52 -2.64 -3.59
CA ILE A 337 -11.74 -2.33 -2.80
C ILE A 337 -11.83 -3.27 -1.59
N GLY A 338 -11.67 -4.58 -1.81
CA GLY A 338 -11.67 -5.58 -0.74
C GLY A 338 -10.58 -5.33 0.31
N LEU A 339 -9.39 -4.94 -0.12
CA LEU A 339 -8.29 -4.58 0.78
C LEU A 339 -8.63 -3.37 1.66
N VAL A 340 -9.11 -2.26 1.06
CA VAL A 340 -9.44 -1.05 1.81
C VAL A 340 -10.59 -1.30 2.79
N LEU A 341 -11.59 -2.07 2.39
CA LEU A 341 -12.65 -2.51 3.27
C LEU A 341 -12.07 -3.27 4.48
N SER A 342 -11.14 -4.17 4.24
CA SER A 342 -10.48 -4.95 5.30
C SER A 342 -9.64 -4.09 6.24
N GLN A 343 -8.94 -3.09 5.71
CA GLN A 343 -8.20 -2.13 6.52
C GLN A 343 -9.13 -1.29 7.39
N ALA A 344 -10.25 -0.81 6.82
CA ALA A 344 -11.25 -0.06 7.57
C ALA A 344 -11.87 -0.91 8.70
N ILE A 345 -12.09 -2.20 8.46
CA ILE A 345 -12.53 -3.15 9.49
C ILE A 345 -11.47 -3.31 10.57
N CYS A 346 -10.19 -3.47 10.24
CA CYS A 346 -9.11 -3.52 11.23
C CYS A 346 -9.08 -2.26 12.11
N VAL A 347 -9.30 -1.08 11.51
CA VAL A 347 -9.39 0.17 12.26
C VAL A 347 -10.61 0.16 13.20
N ALA A 348 -11.79 -0.24 12.71
CA ALA A 348 -13.01 -0.33 13.52
C ALA A 348 -12.86 -1.30 14.70
N MET A 349 -12.20 -2.45 14.49
CA MET A 349 -11.90 -3.41 15.55
C MET A 349 -11.01 -2.79 16.65
N ARG A 350 -10.00 -2.01 16.28
CA ARG A 350 -9.13 -1.33 17.25
C ARG A 350 -9.85 -0.23 18.03
N VAL A 351 -10.77 0.47 17.39
CA VAL A 351 -11.59 1.50 18.05
C VAL A 351 -12.53 0.87 19.06
N GLU A 352 -13.17 -0.24 18.69
CA GLU A 352 -14.13 -0.93 19.57
C GLU A 352 -13.45 -1.62 20.78
N ARG A 353 -12.27 -2.21 20.54
CA ARG A 353 -11.47 -2.83 21.62
C ARG A 353 -10.03 -2.32 21.56
N PRO A 354 -9.73 -1.22 22.26
CA PRO A 354 -8.37 -0.71 22.37
C PRO A 354 -7.41 -1.78 22.89
N GLY A 355 -6.23 -1.89 22.23
CA GLY A 355 -5.26 -2.95 22.54
C GLY A 355 -5.46 -4.25 21.78
N SER A 356 -6.57 -4.42 21.03
CA SER A 356 -6.70 -5.55 20.10
C SER A 356 -5.73 -5.42 18.93
N GLU A 357 -5.25 -6.56 18.45
CA GLU A 357 -4.33 -6.66 17.31
C GLU A 357 -4.97 -7.39 16.12
N PRO A 358 -5.85 -6.73 15.34
CA PRO A 358 -6.39 -7.34 14.14
C PRO A 358 -5.31 -7.59 13.11
N SER A 359 -5.34 -8.77 12.49
CA SER A 359 -4.44 -9.16 11.41
C SER A 359 -5.05 -8.82 10.06
N LEU A 360 -4.46 -7.90 9.31
CA LEU A 360 -4.94 -7.54 7.97
C LEU A 360 -5.13 -8.79 7.08
N MET A 361 -4.18 -9.72 7.09
CA MET A 361 -4.26 -10.95 6.30
C MET A 361 -5.50 -11.78 6.65
N ARG A 362 -5.78 -11.97 7.93
CA ARG A 362 -6.93 -12.75 8.41
C ARG A 362 -8.24 -12.03 8.17
N VAL A 363 -8.29 -10.74 8.49
CA VAL A 363 -9.49 -9.91 8.23
C VAL A 363 -9.76 -9.86 6.73
N PHE A 364 -8.75 -9.71 5.88
CA PHE A 364 -8.91 -9.74 4.44
C PHE A 364 -9.49 -11.07 3.97
N ALA A 365 -8.98 -12.21 4.42
CA ALA A 365 -9.53 -13.53 4.11
C ALA A 365 -10.99 -13.67 4.56
N LEU A 366 -11.33 -13.21 5.78
CA LEU A 366 -12.70 -13.25 6.30
C LEU A 366 -13.66 -12.34 5.51
N VAL A 367 -13.23 -11.12 5.16
CA VAL A 367 -14.02 -10.22 4.31
C VAL A 367 -14.38 -10.91 3.01
N LEU A 368 -13.42 -11.56 2.40
CA LEU A 368 -13.57 -12.12 1.08
C LEU A 368 -14.42 -13.40 1.08
N SER A 369 -14.30 -14.24 2.10
CA SER A 369 -15.15 -15.44 2.25
C SER A 369 -16.59 -15.10 2.59
N ASN A 370 -16.85 -13.99 3.30
CA ASN A 370 -18.19 -13.59 3.72
C ASN A 370 -18.85 -12.52 2.82
N LEU A 371 -18.11 -11.96 1.88
CA LEU A 371 -18.59 -10.80 1.10
C LEU A 371 -19.88 -11.07 0.33
N SER A 372 -20.14 -12.31 -0.12
CA SER A 372 -21.41 -12.66 -0.79
C SER A 372 -22.61 -12.57 0.12
N ASP A 373 -22.47 -13.16 1.28
CA ASP A 373 -23.58 -13.22 2.23
C ASP A 373 -23.87 -11.82 2.73
N LEU A 374 -22.83 -11.03 2.99
CA LEU A 374 -22.94 -9.62 3.35
C LEU A 374 -23.57 -8.78 2.22
N ALA A 375 -23.16 -9.01 0.97
CA ALA A 375 -23.73 -8.29 -0.18
C ALA A 375 -25.19 -8.70 -0.46
N ALA A 376 -25.52 -9.99 -0.38
CA ALA A 376 -26.88 -10.47 -0.50
C ALA A 376 -27.77 -9.92 0.63
N ALA A 377 -27.27 -9.89 1.84
CA ALA A 377 -27.94 -9.31 2.99
C ALA A 377 -28.12 -7.78 2.84
N PHE A 378 -27.14 -7.09 2.29
CA PHE A 378 -27.24 -5.65 1.96
C PHE A 378 -28.36 -5.39 0.97
N HIS A 379 -28.46 -6.17 -0.12
CA HIS A 379 -29.51 -6.03 -1.11
C HIS A 379 -30.92 -6.39 -0.59
N SER A 380 -31.00 -7.29 0.38
CA SER A 380 -32.27 -7.69 0.99
C SER A 380 -32.63 -6.88 2.25
N HIS A 381 -31.91 -5.79 2.52
CA HIS A 381 -32.08 -4.95 3.72
C HIS A 381 -31.95 -5.72 5.06
N ARG A 382 -31.13 -6.79 5.07
CA ARG A 382 -30.85 -7.64 6.24
C ARG A 382 -29.36 -7.58 6.67
N LEU A 383 -28.65 -6.55 6.26
CA LEU A 383 -27.19 -6.45 6.48
C LEU A 383 -26.83 -6.52 7.97
N GLU A 384 -27.57 -5.86 8.86
CA GLU A 384 -27.26 -5.86 10.29
C GLU A 384 -27.28 -7.26 10.89
N ALA A 385 -28.32 -8.06 10.55
CA ALA A 385 -28.41 -9.44 10.99
C ALA A 385 -27.27 -10.33 10.44
N ALA A 386 -26.84 -10.09 9.21
CA ALA A 386 -25.71 -10.81 8.61
C ALA A 386 -24.35 -10.37 9.19
N LEU A 387 -24.26 -9.15 9.67
CA LEU A 387 -23.03 -8.63 10.32
C LEU A 387 -22.78 -9.24 11.70
N GLU A 388 -23.79 -9.68 12.43
CA GLU A 388 -23.59 -10.27 13.76
C GLU A 388 -22.66 -11.49 13.73
N PRO A 389 -22.91 -12.56 12.96
CA PRO A 389 -22.02 -13.70 12.88
C PRO A 389 -20.68 -13.36 12.24
N PHE A 390 -20.65 -12.41 11.31
CA PHE A 390 -19.40 -11.94 10.71
C PHE A 390 -18.51 -11.21 11.74
N VAL A 391 -19.08 -10.33 12.55
CA VAL A 391 -18.36 -9.64 13.63
C VAL A 391 -17.86 -10.65 14.66
N ALA A 392 -18.64 -11.67 15.01
CA ALA A 392 -18.17 -12.74 15.88
C ALA A 392 -16.98 -13.50 15.28
N ALA A 393 -17.02 -13.79 13.98
CA ALA A 393 -15.89 -14.41 13.28
C ALA A 393 -14.66 -13.50 13.23
N LEU A 394 -14.82 -12.19 13.01
CA LEU A 394 -13.71 -11.23 13.07
C LEU A 394 -13.00 -11.24 14.44
N TRP A 395 -13.75 -11.31 15.53
CA TRP A 395 -13.14 -11.37 16.88
C TRP A 395 -12.50 -12.72 17.20
N ARG A 396 -13.01 -13.81 16.65
CA ARG A 396 -12.47 -15.15 16.87
C ARG A 396 -11.25 -15.45 16.01
N GLU A 397 -11.27 -15.04 14.74
CA GLU A 397 -10.32 -15.47 13.72
C GLU A 397 -9.51 -14.31 13.12
N GLY A 398 -10.06 -13.09 13.13
CA GLY A 398 -9.44 -11.90 12.51
C GLY A 398 -8.32 -11.28 13.34
N VAL A 399 -8.17 -11.67 14.61
CA VAL A 399 -7.11 -11.18 15.50
C VAL A 399 -5.83 -12.01 15.37
N ASN A 400 -4.71 -11.44 15.81
CA ASN A 400 -3.44 -12.14 15.87
C ASN A 400 -3.53 -13.33 16.84
N PRO A 401 -3.20 -14.56 16.42
CA PRO A 401 -3.29 -15.75 17.28
C PRO A 401 -2.23 -15.78 18.39
N ASN A 402 -1.19 -14.95 18.28
CA ASN A 402 -0.10 -14.83 19.25
C ASN A 402 -0.02 -13.39 19.79
N PRO A 403 -0.96 -12.95 20.62
CA PRO A 403 -1.03 -11.56 21.08
C PRO A 403 0.19 -11.15 21.92
N GLY A 404 0.92 -12.09 22.52
CA GLY A 404 2.18 -11.83 23.21
C GLY A 404 3.41 -11.70 22.30
N ARG A 405 3.28 -11.93 20.99
CA ARG A 405 4.35 -11.71 20.03
C ARG A 405 4.13 -10.36 19.35
N PRO A 406 4.83 -9.30 19.80
CA PRO A 406 4.60 -7.97 19.24
C PRO A 406 4.81 -8.00 17.72
N TYR A 407 3.97 -7.27 16.97
CA TYR A 407 4.18 -7.08 15.54
C TYR A 407 5.62 -6.60 15.31
N ALA A 408 6.18 -6.88 14.15
CA ALA A 408 7.50 -6.42 13.78
C ALA A 408 7.63 -4.89 13.99
N ARG A 409 6.54 -4.14 13.74
CA ARG A 409 6.43 -2.72 14.02
C ARG A 409 6.61 -2.40 15.51
N ASP A 410 5.85 -3.05 16.38
CA ASP A 410 5.83 -2.73 17.81
C ASP A 410 7.13 -3.17 18.49
N ARG A 411 7.77 -4.25 17.99
CA ARG A 411 9.13 -4.61 18.40
C ARG A 411 10.16 -3.53 18.03
N HIS A 412 10.00 -2.93 16.86
CA HIS A 412 10.88 -1.85 16.44
C HIS A 412 10.60 -0.55 17.19
N LEU A 413 9.34 -0.27 17.55
CA LEU A 413 8.96 0.87 18.37
C LEU A 413 9.40 0.70 19.83
N ALA A 414 9.25 -0.48 20.42
CA ALA A 414 9.71 -0.77 21.76
C ALA A 414 11.23 -0.63 21.91
N THR A 415 12.00 -0.96 20.88
CA THR A 415 13.46 -0.77 20.83
C THR A 415 13.87 0.72 20.77
N VAL A 416 12.94 1.62 20.42
CA VAL A 416 13.17 3.08 20.42
C VAL A 416 12.85 3.72 21.76
N ALA A 417 11.89 3.14 22.48
CA ALA A 417 11.42 3.65 23.78
C ALA A 417 12.28 3.17 24.95
N ALA A 418 13.14 2.16 24.74
CA ALA A 418 14.13 1.66 25.70
C ALA A 418 15.53 2.25 25.43
#